data_7a463ad26aeaf6f949b5f7d4f691f426
#
_entry.id   7a463ad26aeaf6f949b5f7d4f691f426
#
_cell.length_a   1.000
_cell.length_b   1.000
_cell.length_c   1.000
_cell.angle_alpha   90.00
_cell.angle_beta   90.00
_cell.angle_gamma   90.00
#
_symmetry.space_group_name_H-M   'P 1'
#
loop_
_entity.id
_entity.type
_entity.pdbx_description
1 polymer ?
#
loop_
_entity_poly.entity_id
_entity_poly.type
_entity_poly.pdbx_seq_one_letter_code
_entity_poly.pdbx_strand_id
1 'polypeptide(L)'
;EAVIGYLSASKEWASTQGQPEAWMPFWEDDTRGYYFMGKDNIVFHTIIWPAMLMGYGGLNLPYDVPANEFVTLEGQQLSTSRNWAVWVPDYLANYEPDPLRYHLSITMPETSDSNFSWHDFVRRNNDELVATYGNLVHRVLTFTYRSFQGRIPQPGEMDEASQEFLARADQL
;
A
#
# COMPACT_ATOMS: atom_id res chain seq x y z
N GLU A 1 -9.67 -2.58 -25.06
CA GLU A 1 -10.10 -1.17 -24.85
C GLU A 1 -9.67 -0.62 -23.49
N ALA A 2 -9.81 -1.38 -22.39
CA ALA A 2 -9.55 -0.87 -21.03
C ALA A 2 -8.13 -0.32 -20.82
N VAL A 3 -7.09 -0.96 -21.38
CA VAL A 3 -5.68 -0.54 -21.18
C VAL A 3 -5.36 0.80 -21.85
N ILE A 4 -6.08 1.21 -22.89
CA ILE A 4 -5.94 2.55 -23.50
C ILE A 4 -6.35 3.65 -22.50
N GLY A 5 -7.20 3.32 -21.53
CA GLY A 5 -7.67 4.24 -20.49
C GLY A 5 -6.55 4.96 -19.77
N TYR A 6 -5.39 4.35 -19.55
CA TYR A 6 -4.26 4.99 -18.91
C TYR A 6 -3.77 6.22 -19.69
N LEU A 7 -3.58 6.06 -21.00
CA LEU A 7 -3.15 7.15 -21.86
C LEU A 7 -4.26 8.20 -22.01
N SER A 8 -5.50 7.76 -22.18
CA SER A 8 -6.66 8.67 -22.32
C SER A 8 -6.84 9.52 -21.06
N ALA A 9 -6.75 8.92 -19.85
CA ALA A 9 -6.84 9.63 -18.59
C ALA A 9 -5.70 10.65 -18.41
N SER A 10 -4.48 10.30 -18.82
CA SER A 10 -3.34 11.22 -18.75
C SER A 10 -3.56 12.45 -19.65
N LYS A 11 -4.09 12.24 -20.87
CA LYS A 11 -4.42 13.33 -21.81
C LYS A 11 -5.59 14.18 -21.32
N GLU A 12 -6.62 13.56 -20.76
CA GLU A 12 -7.75 14.28 -20.18
C GLU A 12 -7.31 15.13 -19.00
N TRP A 13 -6.50 14.58 -18.09
CA TRP A 13 -5.92 15.34 -16.99
C TRP A 13 -5.14 16.56 -17.49
N ALA A 14 -4.23 16.39 -18.44
CA ALA A 14 -3.44 17.49 -19.00
C ALA A 14 -4.33 18.58 -19.62
N SER A 15 -5.38 18.18 -20.32
CA SER A 15 -6.38 19.09 -20.88
C SER A 15 -7.11 19.88 -19.79
N THR A 16 -7.51 19.24 -18.68
CA THR A 16 -8.18 19.92 -17.56
C THR A 16 -7.29 20.93 -16.85
N GLN A 17 -5.96 20.74 -16.91
CA GLN A 17 -4.96 21.69 -16.38
C GLN A 17 -4.69 22.86 -17.34
N GLY A 18 -5.33 22.91 -18.50
CA GLY A 18 -5.05 23.90 -19.54
C GLY A 18 -3.67 23.74 -20.22
N GLN A 19 -3.04 22.59 -20.04
CA GLN A 19 -1.71 22.25 -20.60
C GLN A 19 -1.82 20.93 -21.38
N PRO A 20 -2.32 20.93 -22.62
CA PRO A 20 -2.68 19.71 -23.37
C PRO A 20 -1.54 18.70 -23.57
N GLU A 21 -0.29 19.13 -23.46
CA GLU A 21 0.90 18.28 -23.63
C GLU A 21 1.58 17.88 -22.32
N ALA A 22 1.06 18.31 -21.16
CA ALA A 22 1.64 18.01 -19.86
C ALA A 22 1.67 16.51 -19.51
N TRP A 23 0.96 15.66 -20.25
CA TRP A 23 1.00 14.21 -20.10
C TRP A 23 2.25 13.56 -20.69
N MET A 24 2.88 14.18 -21.73
CA MET A 24 3.99 13.60 -22.49
C MET A 24 5.19 13.18 -21.62
N PRO A 25 5.71 14.01 -20.69
CA PRO A 25 6.85 13.64 -19.87
C PRO A 25 6.65 12.37 -19.02
N PHE A 26 5.41 11.99 -18.77
CA PHE A 26 5.09 10.74 -18.04
C PHE A 26 5.10 9.49 -18.92
N TRP A 27 5.19 9.66 -20.25
CA TRP A 27 5.04 8.60 -21.22
C TRP A 27 6.22 8.45 -22.17
N GLU A 28 7.19 9.36 -22.11
CA GLU A 28 8.32 9.44 -23.03
C GLU A 28 9.65 9.33 -22.27
N ASP A 29 10.70 8.97 -23.02
CA ASP A 29 12.10 8.94 -22.60
C ASP A 29 12.40 8.14 -21.32
N ASP A 30 13.00 8.76 -20.28
CA ASP A 30 13.52 8.09 -19.09
C ASP A 30 12.45 7.72 -18.04
N THR A 31 11.18 7.94 -18.34
CA THR A 31 10.10 7.62 -17.39
C THR A 31 9.89 6.10 -17.29
N ARG A 32 9.77 5.60 -16.06
CA ARG A 32 9.52 4.19 -15.78
C ARG A 32 8.07 4.00 -15.34
N GLY A 33 7.26 3.37 -16.19
CA GLY A 33 5.87 3.03 -15.88
C GLY A 33 5.76 1.71 -15.11
N TYR A 34 5.25 1.77 -13.87
CA TYR A 34 4.94 0.59 -13.05
C TYR A 34 3.43 0.36 -13.05
N TYR A 35 3.01 -0.86 -13.42
CA TYR A 35 1.60 -1.22 -13.54
C TYR A 35 1.22 -2.24 -12.47
N PHE A 36 0.66 -1.77 -11.35
CA PHE A 36 0.19 -2.62 -10.26
C PHE A 36 -1.20 -3.16 -10.53
N MET A 37 -1.39 -4.48 -10.40
CA MET A 37 -2.65 -5.13 -10.74
C MET A 37 -2.87 -6.46 -10.06
N GLY A 38 -4.07 -7.03 -10.20
CA GLY A 38 -4.32 -8.43 -9.90
C GLY A 38 -3.82 -9.33 -11.04
N LYS A 39 -3.46 -10.56 -10.72
CA LYS A 39 -2.86 -11.57 -11.64
C LYS A 39 -3.68 -11.83 -12.91
N ASP A 40 -4.97 -11.64 -12.88
CA ASP A 40 -5.88 -11.80 -14.01
C ASP A 40 -5.64 -10.77 -15.14
N ASN A 41 -4.95 -9.67 -14.84
CA ASN A 41 -4.64 -8.61 -15.80
C ASN A 41 -3.23 -8.69 -16.39
N ILE A 42 -2.41 -9.67 -16.03
CA ILE A 42 -1.02 -9.79 -16.47
C ILE A 42 -0.93 -9.80 -18.02
N VAL A 43 -1.71 -10.63 -18.69
CA VAL A 43 -1.69 -10.75 -20.16
C VAL A 43 -1.99 -9.43 -20.85
N PHE A 44 -2.93 -8.65 -20.31
CA PHE A 44 -3.28 -7.34 -20.89
C PHE A 44 -2.15 -6.33 -20.79
N HIS A 45 -1.34 -6.39 -19.73
CA HIS A 45 -0.28 -5.41 -19.46
C HIS A 45 1.11 -5.85 -19.90
N THR A 46 1.32 -7.16 -20.10
CA THR A 46 2.63 -7.68 -20.56
C THR A 46 2.65 -8.02 -22.04
N ILE A 47 1.51 -8.21 -22.67
CA ILE A 47 1.42 -8.58 -24.10
C ILE A 47 0.63 -7.53 -24.89
N ILE A 48 -0.64 -7.32 -24.55
CA ILE A 48 -1.55 -6.48 -25.36
C ILE A 48 -1.14 -5.02 -25.28
N TRP A 49 -0.94 -4.49 -24.08
CA TRP A 49 -0.57 -3.09 -23.89
C TRP A 49 0.79 -2.72 -24.52
N PRO A 50 1.87 -3.47 -24.30
CA PRO A 50 3.12 -3.21 -25.02
C PRO A 50 2.97 -3.27 -26.54
N ALA A 51 2.22 -4.22 -27.07
CA ALA A 51 1.98 -4.31 -28.50
C ALA A 51 1.25 -3.06 -29.06
N MET A 52 0.31 -2.52 -28.33
CA MET A 52 -0.40 -1.28 -28.69
C MET A 52 0.54 -0.07 -28.64
N LEU A 53 1.37 0.05 -27.60
CA LEU A 53 2.36 1.13 -27.47
C LEU A 53 3.41 1.07 -28.57
N MET A 54 3.90 -0.12 -28.90
CA MET A 54 4.82 -0.32 -30.04
C MET A 54 4.19 0.04 -31.38
N GLY A 55 2.93 -0.33 -31.56
CA GLY A 55 2.19 0.01 -32.80
C GLY A 55 1.90 1.51 -32.93
N TYR A 56 1.68 2.20 -31.82
CA TYR A 56 1.49 3.66 -31.80
C TYR A 56 2.81 4.39 -32.02
N GLY A 57 3.87 3.94 -31.37
CA GLY A 57 5.22 4.50 -31.46
C GLY A 57 5.46 5.73 -30.56
N GLY A 58 6.69 5.95 -30.17
CA GLY A 58 7.11 7.14 -29.42
C GLY A 58 6.72 7.18 -27.93
N LEU A 59 6.12 6.10 -27.41
CA LEU A 59 5.78 6.00 -25.99
C LEU A 59 6.58 4.87 -25.31
N ASN A 60 6.89 5.04 -24.03
CA ASN A 60 7.57 4.04 -23.23
C ASN A 60 6.73 2.79 -23.02
N LEU A 61 7.42 1.67 -23.06
CA LEU A 61 6.82 0.38 -22.68
C LEU A 61 6.73 0.27 -21.14
N PRO A 62 5.86 -0.60 -20.61
CA PRO A 62 5.85 -0.92 -19.19
C PRO A 62 7.25 -1.33 -18.72
N TYR A 63 7.75 -0.66 -17.68
CA TYR A 63 9.03 -1.00 -17.07
C TYR A 63 8.90 -2.25 -16.20
N ASP A 64 7.82 -2.31 -15.42
CA ASP A 64 7.51 -3.43 -14.55
C ASP A 64 6.00 -3.58 -14.37
N VAL A 65 5.55 -4.82 -14.14
CA VAL A 65 4.14 -5.18 -13.97
C VAL A 65 3.99 -6.00 -12.69
N PRO A 66 4.08 -5.36 -11.51
CA PRO A 66 3.86 -6.03 -10.24
C PRO A 66 2.41 -6.52 -10.14
N ALA A 67 2.24 -7.85 -10.07
CA ALA A 67 0.92 -8.46 -9.99
C ALA A 67 0.71 -9.14 -8.64
N ASN A 68 -0.43 -8.86 -8.01
CA ASN A 68 -0.85 -9.50 -6.77
C ASN A 68 -1.74 -10.70 -7.04
N GLU A 69 -1.69 -11.65 -6.14
CA GLU A 69 -2.66 -12.73 -6.01
C GLU A 69 -4.01 -12.18 -5.51
N PHE A 70 -5.03 -13.03 -5.31
CA PHE A 70 -6.35 -12.58 -4.90
C PHE A 70 -6.51 -12.50 -3.39
N VAL A 71 -7.40 -11.59 -2.96
CA VAL A 71 -7.95 -11.57 -1.61
C VAL A 71 -9.33 -12.21 -1.63
N THR A 72 -9.55 -13.18 -0.77
CA THR A 72 -10.88 -13.76 -0.51
C THR A 72 -11.48 -13.17 0.76
N LEU A 73 -12.77 -13.27 0.94
CA LEU A 73 -13.50 -12.89 2.16
C LEU A 73 -14.16 -14.12 2.76
N GLU A 74 -13.78 -14.48 3.98
CA GLU A 74 -14.26 -15.68 4.68
C GLU A 74 -14.16 -16.95 3.82
N GLY A 75 -13.03 -17.09 3.09
CA GLY A 75 -12.76 -18.22 2.21
C GLY A 75 -13.52 -18.21 0.88
N GLN A 76 -14.28 -17.16 0.57
CA GLN A 76 -15.02 -17.02 -0.67
C GLN A 76 -14.51 -15.87 -1.51
N GLN A 77 -14.57 -16.02 -2.82
CA GLN A 77 -14.20 -14.97 -3.76
C GLN A 77 -15.12 -13.74 -3.60
N LEU A 78 -14.50 -12.55 -3.53
CA LEU A 78 -15.22 -11.28 -3.53
C LEU A 78 -16.13 -11.15 -4.75
N SER A 79 -17.33 -10.61 -4.56
CA SER A 79 -18.32 -10.47 -5.64
C SER A 79 -19.25 -9.30 -5.41
N THR A 80 -19.19 -8.31 -6.29
CA THR A 80 -20.11 -7.16 -6.27
C THR A 80 -21.54 -7.56 -6.55
N SER A 81 -21.77 -8.47 -7.52
CA SER A 81 -23.10 -8.91 -7.90
C SER A 81 -23.80 -9.73 -6.81
N ARG A 82 -23.04 -10.42 -5.95
CA ARG A 82 -23.57 -11.15 -4.80
C ARG A 82 -23.57 -10.34 -3.51
N ASN A 83 -23.13 -9.08 -3.58
CA ASN A 83 -22.90 -8.21 -2.41
C ASN A 83 -22.00 -8.88 -1.35
N TRP A 84 -20.98 -9.62 -1.80
CA TRP A 84 -20.04 -10.34 -0.94
C TRP A 84 -18.69 -9.61 -0.97
N ALA A 85 -18.59 -8.56 -0.16
CA ALA A 85 -17.40 -7.74 -0.01
C ALA A 85 -17.46 -6.95 1.29
N VAL A 86 -16.31 -6.48 1.77
CA VAL A 86 -16.24 -5.43 2.77
C VAL A 86 -16.18 -4.10 2.00
N TRP A 87 -17.28 -3.37 2.04
CA TRP A 87 -17.35 -2.07 1.39
C TRP A 87 -16.62 -1.02 2.24
N VAL A 88 -15.59 -0.42 1.66
CA VAL A 88 -14.75 0.55 2.38
C VAL A 88 -15.54 1.75 2.92
N PRO A 89 -16.50 2.36 2.20
CA PRO A 89 -17.32 3.41 2.76
C PRO A 89 -18.12 2.97 4.01
N ASP A 90 -18.70 1.77 3.99
CA ASP A 90 -19.48 1.24 5.11
C ASP A 90 -18.58 0.93 6.31
N TYR A 91 -17.39 0.41 6.06
CA TYR A 91 -16.39 0.21 7.11
C TYR A 91 -15.99 1.55 7.75
N LEU A 92 -15.62 2.56 6.96
CA LEU A 92 -15.15 3.85 7.44
C LEU A 92 -16.25 4.69 8.11
N ALA A 93 -17.52 4.39 7.85
CA ALA A 93 -18.64 5.01 8.59
C ALA A 93 -18.70 4.57 10.07
N ASN A 94 -18.09 3.44 10.43
CA ASN A 94 -18.21 2.84 11.76
C ASN A 94 -16.86 2.61 12.46
N TYR A 95 -15.74 2.57 11.72
CA TYR A 95 -14.42 2.17 12.23
C TYR A 95 -13.32 3.07 11.68
N GLU A 96 -12.24 3.18 12.43
CA GLU A 96 -11.03 3.89 12.01
C GLU A 96 -10.29 3.16 10.87
N PRO A 97 -9.59 3.89 9.98
CA PRO A 97 -8.92 3.30 8.83
C PRO A 97 -7.67 2.48 9.17
N ASP A 98 -6.93 2.84 10.21
CA ASP A 98 -5.60 2.28 10.48
C ASP A 98 -5.60 0.79 10.81
N PRO A 99 -6.56 0.23 11.57
CA PRO A 99 -6.64 -1.21 11.78
C PRO A 99 -6.81 -1.99 10.46
N LEU A 100 -7.63 -1.48 9.54
CA LEU A 100 -7.82 -2.11 8.23
C LEU A 100 -6.57 -2.00 7.37
N ARG A 101 -5.94 -0.84 7.33
CA ARG A 101 -4.68 -0.63 6.60
C ARG A 101 -3.59 -1.56 7.10
N TYR A 102 -3.44 -1.67 8.42
CA TYR A 102 -2.49 -2.59 9.04
C TYR A 102 -2.76 -4.03 8.62
N HIS A 103 -4.00 -4.51 8.79
CA HIS A 103 -4.38 -5.88 8.45
C HIS A 103 -4.09 -6.20 6.97
N LEU A 104 -4.51 -5.32 6.06
CA LEU A 104 -4.26 -5.51 4.63
C LEU A 104 -2.77 -5.49 4.27
N SER A 105 -1.96 -4.67 4.96
CA SER A 105 -0.52 -4.60 4.72
C SER A 105 0.21 -5.88 5.15
N ILE A 106 -0.17 -6.48 6.27
CA ILE A 106 0.51 -7.71 6.76
C ILE A 106 -0.03 -9.00 6.14
N THR A 107 -1.17 -8.92 5.43
CA THR A 107 -1.79 -10.07 4.74
C THR A 107 -1.78 -9.87 3.22
N MET A 108 -0.87 -9.05 2.71
CA MET A 108 -0.78 -8.79 1.26
C MET A 108 -0.64 -10.10 0.47
N PRO A 109 -1.43 -10.28 -0.59
CA PRO A 109 -1.38 -11.48 -1.43
C PRO A 109 -0.24 -11.39 -2.46
N GLU A 110 1.01 -11.40 -2.00
CA GLU A 110 2.18 -11.25 -2.90
C GLU A 110 2.49 -12.52 -3.69
N THR A 111 2.51 -13.67 -3.02
CA THR A 111 2.93 -14.95 -3.62
C THR A 111 1.85 -16.03 -3.60
N SER A 112 0.77 -15.79 -2.88
CA SER A 112 -0.39 -16.69 -2.77
C SER A 112 -1.64 -15.88 -2.43
N ASP A 113 -2.81 -16.45 -2.73
CA ASP A 113 -4.07 -15.84 -2.34
C ASP A 113 -4.13 -15.68 -0.82
N SER A 114 -4.65 -14.54 -0.36
CA SER A 114 -4.89 -14.28 1.05
C SER A 114 -6.38 -14.31 1.38
N ASN A 115 -6.70 -14.51 2.64
CA ASN A 115 -8.09 -14.55 3.11
C ASN A 115 -8.32 -13.50 4.19
N PHE A 116 -9.18 -12.54 3.90
CA PHE A 116 -9.70 -11.65 4.92
C PHE A 116 -10.77 -12.38 5.73
N SER A 117 -10.59 -12.47 7.04
CA SER A 117 -11.64 -12.91 7.95
C SER A 117 -11.78 -11.92 9.11
N TRP A 118 -13.02 -11.68 9.54
CA TRP A 118 -13.28 -10.79 10.66
C TRP A 118 -12.66 -11.30 11.96
N HIS A 119 -12.59 -12.61 12.13
CA HIS A 119 -11.93 -13.21 13.28
C HIS A 119 -10.43 -12.89 13.30
N ASP A 120 -9.72 -13.09 12.20
CA ASP A 120 -8.28 -12.78 12.12
C ASP A 120 -8.03 -11.28 12.20
N PHE A 121 -8.86 -10.47 11.57
CA PHE A 121 -8.80 -9.01 11.68
C PHE A 121 -8.88 -8.52 13.13
N VAL A 122 -9.88 -8.97 13.90
CA VAL A 122 -10.04 -8.59 15.31
C VAL A 122 -8.89 -9.13 16.16
N ARG A 123 -8.48 -10.38 15.93
CA ARG A 123 -7.34 -10.98 16.64
C ARG A 123 -6.07 -10.16 16.44
N ARG A 124 -5.70 -9.86 15.20
CA ARG A 124 -4.49 -9.08 14.90
C ARG A 124 -4.55 -7.65 15.43
N ASN A 125 -5.70 -7.00 15.33
CA ASN A 125 -5.88 -5.69 15.95
C ASN A 125 -5.62 -5.73 17.46
N ASN A 126 -6.14 -6.73 18.16
CA ASN A 126 -6.01 -6.82 19.60
C ASN A 126 -4.61 -7.28 20.04
N ASP A 127 -4.05 -8.29 19.39
CA ASP A 127 -2.80 -8.91 19.80
C ASP A 127 -1.57 -8.12 19.31
N GLU A 128 -1.62 -7.61 18.09
CA GLU A 128 -0.47 -6.98 17.44
C GLU A 128 -0.50 -5.45 17.62
N LEU A 129 -1.60 -4.76 17.26
CA LEU A 129 -1.67 -3.31 17.40
C LEU A 129 -1.86 -2.89 18.85
N VAL A 130 -2.80 -3.47 19.58
CA VAL A 130 -3.12 -3.04 20.96
C VAL A 130 -2.14 -3.65 21.95
N ALA A 131 -2.08 -4.98 22.04
CA ALA A 131 -1.31 -5.65 23.09
C ALA A 131 0.21 -5.59 22.88
N THR A 132 0.69 -5.51 21.64
CA THR A 132 2.13 -5.44 21.35
C THR A 132 2.58 -4.00 21.15
N TYR A 133 2.19 -3.37 20.04
CA TYR A 133 2.63 -2.02 19.70
C TYR A 133 2.08 -0.96 20.67
N GLY A 134 0.77 -0.95 20.91
CA GLY A 134 0.12 -0.01 21.81
C GLY A 134 0.65 -0.12 23.25
N ASN A 135 0.92 -1.34 23.74
CA ASN A 135 1.53 -1.55 25.04
C ASN A 135 2.97 -1.00 25.11
N LEU A 136 3.78 -1.19 24.08
CA LEU A 136 5.12 -0.58 24.01
C LEU A 136 5.03 0.94 24.12
N VAL A 137 4.23 1.56 23.28
CA VAL A 137 4.02 3.01 23.27
C VAL A 137 3.51 3.50 24.63
N HIS A 138 2.49 2.83 25.19
CA HIS A 138 1.94 3.16 26.49
C HIS A 138 2.99 3.08 27.61
N ARG A 139 3.81 2.04 27.64
CA ARG A 139 4.87 1.89 28.65
C ARG A 139 5.92 2.98 28.54
N VAL A 140 6.40 3.26 27.33
CA VAL A 140 7.41 4.31 27.11
C VAL A 140 6.88 5.69 27.51
N LEU A 141 5.70 6.05 27.03
CA LEU A 141 5.10 7.34 27.33
C LEU A 141 4.75 7.49 28.82
N THR A 142 4.19 6.46 29.44
CA THR A 142 3.86 6.47 30.86
C THR A 142 5.13 6.60 31.72
N PHE A 143 6.19 5.88 31.38
CA PHE A 143 7.48 5.99 32.07
C PHE A 143 8.05 7.40 31.93
N THR A 144 8.09 7.94 30.71
CA THR A 144 8.58 9.30 30.44
C THR A 144 7.74 10.35 31.19
N TYR A 145 6.43 10.22 31.20
CA TYR A 145 5.56 11.14 31.92
C TYR A 145 5.78 11.11 33.44
N ARG A 146 5.83 9.90 34.02
CA ARG A 146 5.99 9.75 35.46
C ARG A 146 7.40 10.10 35.97
N SER A 147 8.43 9.73 35.23
CA SER A 147 9.81 9.91 35.67
C SER A 147 10.42 11.25 35.26
N PHE A 148 9.95 11.84 34.17
CA PHE A 148 10.53 13.05 33.58
C PHE A 148 9.48 14.16 33.30
N GLN A 149 8.30 14.06 33.91
CA GLN A 149 7.22 15.05 33.77
C GLN A 149 6.82 15.29 32.29
N GLY A 150 6.85 14.23 31.48
CA GLY A 150 6.51 14.29 30.05
C GLY A 150 7.59 14.91 29.16
N ARG A 151 8.79 15.17 29.69
CA ARG A 151 9.93 15.69 28.91
C ARG A 151 10.91 14.56 28.59
N ILE A 152 11.37 14.52 27.36
CA ILE A 152 12.46 13.61 26.99
C ILE A 152 13.75 14.12 27.64
N PRO A 153 14.42 13.36 28.52
CA PRO A 153 15.67 13.76 29.14
C PRO A 153 16.77 13.90 28.06
N GLN A 154 17.71 14.80 28.32
CA GLN A 154 18.90 14.88 27.49
C GLN A 154 19.72 13.60 27.70
N PRO A 155 20.25 13.00 26.62
CA PRO A 155 21.11 11.83 26.74
C PRO A 155 22.35 12.18 27.55
N GLY A 156 22.70 11.30 28.51
CA GLY A 156 23.99 11.33 29.18
C GLY A 156 25.11 10.76 28.30
N GLU A 157 26.25 10.45 28.94
CA GLU A 157 27.29 9.65 28.26
C GLU A 157 26.72 8.28 27.91
N MET A 158 26.80 7.94 26.62
CA MET A 158 26.29 6.65 26.12
C MET A 158 27.38 5.61 26.26
N ASP A 159 27.04 4.49 26.87
CA ASP A 159 27.88 3.30 26.84
C ASP A 159 27.89 2.64 25.44
N GLU A 160 28.80 1.72 25.24
CA GLU A 160 29.01 1.03 23.96
C GLU A 160 27.71 0.33 23.47
N ALA A 161 26.97 -0.31 24.39
CA ALA A 161 25.71 -0.98 24.07
C ALA A 161 24.62 -0.02 23.59
N SER A 162 24.53 1.16 24.20
CA SER A 162 23.59 2.21 23.78
C SER A 162 23.94 2.76 22.40
N GLN A 163 25.24 2.96 22.12
CA GLN A 163 25.71 3.41 20.81
C GLN A 163 25.44 2.37 19.72
N GLU A 164 25.71 1.10 19.99
CA GLU A 164 25.40 0.01 19.06
C GLU A 164 23.90 -0.09 18.78
N PHE A 165 23.07 0.02 19.81
CA PHE A 165 21.60 -0.01 19.64
C PHE A 165 21.09 1.11 18.73
N LEU A 166 21.57 2.35 18.94
CA LEU A 166 21.19 3.48 18.09
C LEU A 166 21.68 3.31 16.66
N ALA A 167 22.93 2.88 16.47
CA ALA A 167 23.49 2.63 15.15
C ALA A 167 22.69 1.56 14.36
N ARG A 168 22.16 0.55 15.05
CA ARG A 168 21.26 -0.45 14.45
C ARG A 168 19.88 0.11 14.14
N ALA A 169 19.35 0.97 15.00
CA ALA A 169 18.05 1.61 14.76
C ALA A 169 18.06 2.56 13.54
N ASP A 170 19.19 3.23 13.32
CA ASP A 170 19.37 4.14 12.18
C ASP A 170 19.52 3.41 10.82
N GLN A 171 19.71 2.07 10.84
CA GLN A 171 19.84 1.24 9.64
C GLN A 171 18.51 0.62 9.18
N LEU A 172 17.46 0.77 9.97
CA LEU A 172 16.12 0.26 9.68
C LEU A 172 15.24 1.30 8.99
#